data_ac557ffb72541ccb85b3d8116b243b9f
#
_entry.id   ac557ffb72541ccb85b3d8116b243b9f
#
_cell.length_a   1.000
_cell.length_b   1.000
_cell.length_c   1.000
_cell.angle_alpha   90.00
_cell.angle_beta   90.00
_cell.angle_gamma   90.00
#
_symmetry.space_group_name_H-M   'P 1'
#
loop_
_entity.id
_entity.type
_entity.pdbx_description
1 polymer ?
#
loop_
_entity_poly.entity_id
_entity_poly.type
_entity_poly.pdbx_seq_one_letter_code
_entity_poly.pdbx_strand_id
1 'polypeptide(L)'
;MNTTNTPCIEFDDVVAGYKDFMILNNLSFSVQPGTITLLIGPNGAGKSTVLKTLFGLLKPRQGKVLLNGQDVSGASQKALLAQGIAFVPQGRNLFGQLSVYENLELGGITLGMKTTHERIPEVLEFFPRVKERMHSRAASLSGGEQKQLEIGRALLLRPK
;
A
#
# COMPACT_ATOMS: atom_id res chain seq x y z
N MET A 1 12.45 -13.28 -29.53
CA MET A 1 11.07 -13.23 -29.01
C MET A 1 11.00 -12.02 -28.10
N ASN A 2 10.41 -10.93 -28.57
CA ASN A 2 10.20 -9.74 -27.75
C ASN A 2 9.07 -10.03 -26.76
N THR A 3 9.42 -10.41 -25.54
CA THR A 3 8.48 -10.29 -24.44
C THR A 3 8.24 -8.80 -24.22
N THR A 4 7.13 -8.28 -24.73
CA THR A 4 6.63 -6.95 -24.36
C THR A 4 6.39 -6.98 -22.86
N ASN A 5 7.38 -6.51 -22.09
CA ASN A 5 7.32 -6.48 -20.64
C ASN A 5 6.39 -5.33 -20.26
N THR A 6 5.08 -5.62 -20.24
CA THR A 6 4.06 -4.63 -19.85
C THR A 6 4.35 -4.17 -18.43
N PRO A 7 4.50 -2.88 -18.17
CA PRO A 7 4.70 -2.36 -16.84
C PRO A 7 3.54 -2.79 -15.91
N CYS A 8 3.85 -3.13 -14.66
CA CYS A 8 2.79 -3.42 -13.69
C CYS A 8 2.08 -2.15 -13.24
N ILE A 9 2.79 -1.02 -13.19
CA ILE A 9 2.22 0.30 -12.87
C ILE A 9 2.76 1.29 -13.92
N GLU A 10 1.87 2.16 -14.42
CA GLU A 10 2.26 3.25 -15.31
C GLU A 10 1.47 4.51 -14.97
N PHE A 11 2.15 5.63 -14.93
CA PHE A 11 1.59 6.97 -14.89
C PHE A 11 1.82 7.59 -16.25
N ASP A 12 0.76 8.07 -16.89
CA ASP A 12 0.76 8.65 -18.22
C ASP A 12 0.19 10.07 -18.15
N ASP A 13 1.06 11.08 -18.24
CA ASP A 13 0.78 12.52 -18.15
C ASP A 13 -0.13 12.93 -16.98
N VAL A 14 0.08 12.34 -15.82
CA VAL A 14 -0.79 12.51 -14.66
C VAL A 14 -0.64 13.90 -14.05
N VAL A 15 -1.78 14.59 -13.93
CA VAL A 15 -1.94 15.81 -13.13
C VAL A 15 -2.84 15.49 -11.96
N ALA A 16 -2.33 15.66 -10.73
CA ALA A 16 -3.08 15.38 -9.50
C ALA A 16 -2.68 16.31 -8.35
N GLY A 17 -3.61 16.54 -7.43
CA GLY A 17 -3.38 17.42 -6.28
C GLY A 17 -4.61 17.57 -5.40
N TYR A 18 -4.58 18.59 -4.55
CA TYR A 18 -5.61 18.84 -3.54
C TYR A 18 -6.35 20.14 -3.85
N LYS A 19 -7.67 20.09 -4.00
CA LYS A 19 -8.50 21.25 -4.36
C LYS A 19 -7.87 21.99 -5.56
N ASP A 20 -7.41 23.23 -5.35
CA ASP A 20 -6.87 24.08 -6.42
C ASP A 20 -5.34 23.97 -6.58
N PHE A 21 -4.67 23.20 -5.71
CA PHE A 21 -3.22 23.03 -5.73
C PHE A 21 -2.85 21.71 -6.43
N MET A 22 -2.28 21.81 -7.63
CA MET A 22 -1.70 20.67 -8.33
C MET A 22 -0.29 20.42 -7.81
N ILE A 23 -0.04 19.17 -7.45
CA ILE A 23 1.25 18.71 -6.92
C ILE A 23 1.99 17.89 -7.98
N LEU A 24 1.27 17.04 -8.70
CA LEU A 24 1.80 16.30 -9.83
C LEU A 24 1.42 17.05 -11.10
N ASN A 25 2.42 17.34 -11.92
CA ASN A 25 2.27 18.09 -13.16
C ASN A 25 2.85 17.24 -14.30
N ASN A 26 1.97 16.69 -15.14
CA ASN A 26 2.33 15.84 -16.29
C ASN A 26 3.35 14.74 -15.94
N LEU A 27 3.11 14.06 -14.81
CA LEU A 27 4.01 13.01 -14.32
C LEU A 27 3.82 11.75 -15.14
N SER A 28 4.92 11.27 -15.76
CA SER A 28 4.95 10.00 -16.49
C SER A 28 6.12 9.16 -16.02
N PHE A 29 5.85 7.91 -15.64
CA PHE A 29 6.84 6.89 -15.33
C PHE A 29 6.20 5.50 -15.33
N SER A 30 7.02 4.46 -15.35
CA SER A 30 6.55 3.08 -15.25
C SER A 30 7.34 2.27 -14.24
N VAL A 31 6.69 1.24 -13.67
CA VAL A 31 7.29 0.26 -12.76
C VAL A 31 7.19 -1.11 -13.40
N GLN A 32 8.29 -1.84 -13.42
CA GLN A 32 8.33 -3.18 -13.98
C GLN A 32 7.96 -4.24 -12.94
N PRO A 33 7.34 -5.36 -13.34
CA PRO A 33 7.06 -6.46 -12.44
C PRO A 33 8.33 -6.99 -11.77
N GLY A 34 8.21 -7.42 -10.50
CA GLY A 34 9.32 -8.02 -9.76
C GLY A 34 10.43 -7.05 -9.35
N THR A 35 10.20 -5.73 -9.44
CA THR A 35 11.20 -4.72 -9.06
C THR A 35 10.81 -4.00 -7.77
N ILE A 36 11.80 -3.47 -7.07
CA ILE A 36 11.62 -2.51 -5.99
C ILE A 36 11.92 -1.12 -6.55
N THR A 37 10.93 -0.24 -6.55
CA THR A 37 11.06 1.14 -7.02
C THR A 37 11.12 2.10 -5.86
N LEU A 38 12.10 2.98 -5.85
CA LEU A 38 12.32 3.99 -4.81
C LEU A 38 11.99 5.39 -5.32
N LEU A 39 11.07 6.08 -4.65
CA LEU A 39 10.75 7.48 -4.90
C LEU A 39 11.60 8.36 -3.98
N ILE A 40 12.55 9.11 -4.55
CA ILE A 40 13.47 9.99 -3.83
C ILE A 40 13.14 11.45 -4.14
N GLY A 41 13.31 12.31 -3.17
CA GLY A 41 13.14 13.75 -3.33
C GLY A 41 12.92 14.47 -1.98
N PRO A 42 13.00 15.80 -1.95
CA PRO A 42 12.80 16.60 -0.74
C PRO A 42 11.36 16.48 -0.21
N ASN A 43 11.13 16.98 1.00
CA ASN A 43 9.78 17.11 1.53
C ASN A 43 8.98 18.07 0.65
N GLY A 44 7.73 17.71 0.37
CA GLY A 44 6.89 18.49 -0.55
C GLY A 44 7.01 18.12 -2.03
N ALA A 45 7.97 17.30 -2.46
CA ALA A 45 8.17 16.91 -3.86
C ALA A 45 7.05 16.05 -4.48
N GLY A 46 5.97 15.75 -3.75
CA GLY A 46 4.84 15.00 -4.29
C GLY A 46 4.92 13.48 -4.12
N LYS A 47 5.94 12.92 -3.45
CA LYS A 47 6.09 11.46 -3.25
C LYS A 47 4.83 10.79 -2.68
N SER A 48 4.29 11.35 -1.61
CA SER A 48 3.06 10.83 -0.99
C SER A 48 1.83 11.05 -1.88
N THR A 49 1.84 12.07 -2.73
CA THR A 49 0.76 12.36 -3.70
C THR A 49 0.75 11.29 -4.79
N VAL A 50 1.92 10.88 -5.30
CA VAL A 50 2.05 9.75 -6.25
C VAL A 50 1.41 8.49 -5.67
N LEU A 51 1.82 8.09 -4.46
CA LEU A 51 1.30 6.88 -3.80
C LEU A 51 -0.20 6.97 -3.52
N LYS A 52 -0.70 8.13 -3.08
CA LYS A 52 -2.13 8.35 -2.86
C LYS A 52 -2.94 8.32 -4.16
N THR A 53 -2.37 8.82 -5.25
CA THR A 53 -3.01 8.77 -6.58
C THR A 53 -3.06 7.34 -7.08
N LEU A 54 -1.97 6.58 -6.95
CA LEU A 54 -1.92 5.16 -7.29
C LEU A 54 -2.98 4.35 -6.52
N PHE A 55 -3.14 4.61 -5.22
CA PHE A 55 -4.10 3.89 -4.37
C PHE A 55 -5.53 4.46 -4.43
N GLY A 56 -5.83 5.38 -5.36
CA GLY A 56 -7.17 5.92 -5.55
C GLY A 56 -7.68 6.82 -4.42
N LEU A 57 -6.79 7.32 -3.54
CA LEU A 57 -7.10 8.34 -2.52
C LEU A 57 -7.19 9.74 -3.12
N LEU A 58 -6.51 9.94 -4.24
CA LEU A 58 -6.58 11.14 -5.07
C LEU A 58 -6.88 10.71 -6.50
N LYS A 59 -7.89 11.31 -7.10
CA LYS A 59 -8.18 11.09 -8.53
C LYS A 59 -7.30 12.03 -9.36
N PRO A 60 -6.65 11.55 -10.42
CA PRO A 60 -6.00 12.43 -11.38
C PRO A 60 -7.04 13.34 -12.05
N ARG A 61 -6.69 14.59 -12.29
CA ARG A 61 -7.50 15.53 -13.07
C ARG A 61 -7.24 15.38 -14.57
N GLN A 62 -6.02 14.98 -14.93
CA GLN A 62 -5.61 14.70 -16.30
C GLN A 62 -4.66 13.50 -16.29
N GLY A 63 -4.50 12.89 -17.45
CA GLY A 63 -3.67 11.71 -17.62
C GLY A 63 -4.32 10.45 -17.08
N LYS A 64 -3.55 9.36 -17.02
CA LYS A 64 -4.03 8.03 -16.60
C LYS A 64 -3.06 7.35 -15.66
N VAL A 65 -3.62 6.55 -14.76
CA VAL A 65 -2.86 5.56 -13.99
C VAL A 65 -3.28 4.18 -14.50
N LEU A 66 -2.30 3.42 -14.98
CA LEU A 66 -2.54 2.10 -15.52
C LEU A 66 -1.97 1.03 -14.56
N LEU A 67 -2.69 -0.05 -14.40
CA LEU A 67 -2.27 -1.26 -13.68
C LEU A 67 -2.33 -2.44 -14.66
N ASN A 68 -1.17 -3.02 -14.97
CA ASN A 68 -1.04 -4.06 -15.99
C ASN A 68 -1.72 -3.67 -17.33
N GLY A 69 -1.57 -2.43 -17.75
CA GLY A 69 -2.16 -1.87 -18.96
C GLY A 69 -3.64 -1.48 -18.87
N GLN A 70 -4.31 -1.71 -17.73
CA GLN A 70 -5.70 -1.30 -17.52
C GLN A 70 -5.78 0.05 -16.82
N ASP A 71 -6.62 0.95 -17.33
CA ASP A 71 -6.85 2.26 -16.70
C ASP A 71 -7.60 2.10 -15.37
N VAL A 72 -6.96 2.54 -14.29
CA VAL A 72 -7.48 2.50 -12.93
C VAL A 72 -7.64 3.89 -12.30
N SER A 73 -7.54 4.95 -13.09
CA SER A 73 -7.54 6.35 -12.65
C SER A 73 -8.75 6.76 -11.80
N GLY A 74 -9.89 6.11 -12.00
CA GLY A 74 -11.12 6.34 -11.24
C GLY A 74 -11.52 5.21 -10.29
N ALA A 75 -10.67 4.19 -10.16
CA ALA A 75 -10.98 3.00 -9.37
C ALA A 75 -11.10 3.32 -7.88
N SER A 76 -12.00 2.62 -7.20
CA SER A 76 -12.10 2.69 -5.74
C SER A 76 -10.95 1.91 -5.07
N GLN A 77 -10.59 2.31 -3.83
CA GLN A 77 -9.59 1.58 -3.06
C GLN A 77 -9.93 0.09 -2.93
N LYS A 78 -11.22 -0.25 -2.77
CA LYS A 78 -11.68 -1.64 -2.71
C LYS A 78 -11.36 -2.41 -4.00
N ALA A 79 -11.55 -1.77 -5.16
CA ALA A 79 -11.23 -2.38 -6.46
C ALA A 79 -9.72 -2.55 -6.64
N LEU A 80 -8.91 -1.59 -6.19
CA LEU A 80 -7.45 -1.65 -6.25
C LEU A 80 -6.89 -2.73 -5.31
N LEU A 81 -7.43 -2.84 -4.09
CA LEU A 81 -7.10 -3.94 -3.17
C LEU A 81 -7.40 -5.31 -3.81
N ALA A 82 -8.56 -5.46 -4.46
CA ALA A 82 -8.92 -6.70 -5.15
C ALA A 82 -7.98 -7.03 -6.32
N GLN A 83 -7.37 -6.02 -6.94
CA GLN A 83 -6.35 -6.19 -7.99
C GLN A 83 -4.94 -6.45 -7.43
N GLY A 84 -4.77 -6.41 -6.11
CA GLY A 84 -3.51 -6.72 -5.44
C GLY A 84 -2.64 -5.52 -5.08
N ILE A 85 -3.19 -4.30 -5.10
CA ILE A 85 -2.49 -3.12 -4.59
C ILE A 85 -2.81 -2.97 -3.10
N ALA A 86 -1.78 -2.95 -2.25
CA ALA A 86 -1.89 -2.57 -0.84
C ALA A 86 -1.12 -1.26 -0.58
N PHE A 87 -1.59 -0.48 0.37
CA PHE A 87 -1.00 0.80 0.73
C PHE A 87 -0.76 0.90 2.24
N VAL A 88 0.47 1.19 2.62
CA VAL A 88 0.83 1.50 4.02
C VAL A 88 1.08 2.99 4.13
N PRO A 89 0.16 3.76 4.72
CA PRO A 89 0.30 5.21 4.81
C PRO A 89 1.42 5.62 5.77
N GLN A 90 1.87 6.86 5.63
CA GLN A 90 2.78 7.48 6.57
C GLN A 90 2.04 7.81 7.87
N GLY A 91 2.72 7.67 9.02
CA GLY A 91 2.17 7.97 10.34
C GLY A 91 1.89 6.72 11.16
N ARG A 92 1.21 6.91 12.29
CA ARG A 92 0.81 5.81 13.18
C ARG A 92 -0.59 5.34 12.80
N ASN A 93 -0.67 4.17 12.19
CA ASN A 93 -1.93 3.60 11.68
C ASN A 93 -2.34 2.34 12.44
N LEU A 94 -1.78 2.13 13.63
CA LEU A 94 -2.10 1.00 14.49
C LEU A 94 -3.12 1.42 15.55
N PHE A 95 -3.96 0.47 15.92
CA PHE A 95 -4.82 0.60 17.10
C PHE A 95 -3.98 0.28 18.34
N GLY A 96 -3.38 1.30 18.94
CA GLY A 96 -2.38 1.17 19.99
C GLY A 96 -2.86 0.43 21.24
N GLN A 97 -4.15 0.50 21.58
CA GLN A 97 -4.74 -0.18 22.71
C GLN A 97 -5.01 -1.67 22.48
N LEU A 98 -5.10 -2.07 21.20
CA LEU A 98 -5.27 -3.46 20.80
C LEU A 98 -3.92 -4.16 20.78
N SER A 99 -3.94 -5.47 20.95
CA SER A 99 -2.77 -6.34 20.80
C SER A 99 -2.27 -6.34 19.33
N VAL A 100 -1.07 -6.87 19.15
CA VAL A 100 -0.51 -7.13 17.80
C VAL A 100 -1.46 -8.05 17.01
N TYR A 101 -1.93 -9.13 17.64
CA TYR A 101 -2.82 -10.10 17.02
C TYR A 101 -4.14 -9.45 16.57
N GLU A 102 -4.80 -8.69 17.44
CA GLU A 102 -6.05 -7.97 17.10
C GLU A 102 -5.84 -6.93 15.98
N ASN A 103 -4.67 -6.26 15.95
CA ASN A 103 -4.33 -5.38 14.84
C ASN A 103 -4.23 -6.14 13.51
N LEU A 104 -3.67 -7.36 13.50
CA LEU A 104 -3.62 -8.20 12.31
C LEU A 104 -5.02 -8.66 11.91
N GLU A 105 -5.86 -9.10 12.85
CA GLU A 105 -7.26 -9.48 12.58
C GLU A 105 -8.02 -8.35 11.87
N LEU A 106 -7.89 -7.11 12.36
CA LEU A 106 -8.48 -5.93 11.72
C LEU A 106 -7.89 -5.66 10.33
N GLY A 107 -6.61 -5.96 10.11
CA GLY A 107 -5.97 -5.86 8.79
C GLY A 107 -6.60 -6.81 7.76
N GLY A 108 -7.07 -7.95 8.20
CA GLY A 108 -7.69 -8.99 7.38
C GLY A 108 -9.21 -8.95 7.31
N ILE A 109 -9.87 -7.95 7.90
CA ILE A 109 -11.35 -7.90 8.03
C ILE A 109 -12.12 -8.11 6.72
N THR A 110 -11.55 -7.67 5.61
CA THR A 110 -12.15 -7.82 4.26
C THR A 110 -12.02 -9.23 3.70
N LEU A 111 -11.17 -10.09 4.30
CA LEU A 111 -10.93 -11.47 3.87
C LEU A 111 -11.88 -12.45 4.55
N GLY A 112 -12.55 -12.02 5.62
CA GLY A 112 -13.29 -12.89 6.55
C GLY A 112 -12.38 -13.57 7.57
N MET A 113 -12.94 -13.88 8.75
CA MET A 113 -12.18 -14.34 9.93
C MET A 113 -11.36 -15.61 9.66
N LYS A 114 -11.95 -16.62 9.01
CA LYS A 114 -11.25 -17.88 8.73
C LYS A 114 -9.95 -17.66 7.94
N THR A 115 -10.05 -16.98 6.79
CA THR A 115 -8.88 -16.69 5.93
C THR A 115 -7.87 -15.81 6.64
N THR A 116 -8.33 -14.85 7.44
CA THR A 116 -7.44 -13.98 8.22
C THR A 116 -6.63 -14.78 9.22
N HIS A 117 -7.27 -15.65 10.00
CA HIS A 117 -6.58 -16.50 10.98
C HIS A 117 -5.59 -17.50 10.35
N GLU A 118 -5.90 -18.01 9.16
CA GLU A 118 -4.98 -18.86 8.41
C GLU A 118 -3.74 -18.09 7.93
N ARG A 119 -3.87 -16.80 7.57
CA ARG A 119 -2.77 -15.98 7.04
C ARG A 119 -1.91 -15.30 8.10
N ILE A 120 -2.44 -15.04 9.28
CA ILE A 120 -1.68 -14.38 10.37
C ILE A 120 -0.38 -15.12 10.69
N PRO A 121 -0.35 -16.45 10.90
CA PRO A 121 0.89 -17.16 11.13
C PRO A 121 1.90 -17.02 9.99
N GLU A 122 1.45 -17.10 8.74
CA GLU A 122 2.31 -16.95 7.56
C GLU A 122 2.99 -15.56 7.54
N VAL A 123 2.23 -14.51 7.80
CA VAL A 123 2.74 -13.13 7.84
C VAL A 123 3.72 -12.94 9.00
N LEU A 124 3.45 -13.53 10.15
CA LEU A 124 4.31 -13.40 11.32
C LEU A 124 5.68 -14.09 11.15
N GLU A 125 5.82 -15.06 10.22
CA GLU A 125 7.12 -15.63 9.90
C GLU A 125 8.10 -14.59 9.31
N PHE A 126 7.61 -13.56 8.63
CA PHE A 126 8.44 -12.46 8.12
C PHE A 126 8.89 -11.51 9.23
N PHE A 127 8.24 -11.52 10.39
CA PHE A 127 8.46 -10.55 11.47
C PHE A 127 8.61 -11.24 12.84
N PRO A 128 9.72 -11.97 13.10
CA PRO A 128 9.90 -12.76 14.34
C PRO A 128 9.72 -11.94 15.61
N ARG A 129 10.24 -10.70 15.66
CA ARG A 129 10.10 -9.81 16.81
C ARG A 129 8.66 -9.43 17.11
N VAL A 130 7.85 -9.23 16.06
CA VAL A 130 6.42 -8.93 16.18
C VAL A 130 5.67 -10.20 16.63
N LYS A 131 6.07 -11.37 16.12
CA LYS A 131 5.52 -12.69 16.51
C LYS A 131 5.70 -12.96 18.00
N GLU A 132 6.90 -12.74 18.56
CA GLU A 132 7.20 -12.90 19.99
C GLU A 132 6.29 -12.04 20.89
N ARG A 133 5.79 -10.93 20.36
CA ARG A 133 4.98 -9.95 21.07
C ARG A 133 3.50 -9.92 20.62
N MET A 134 3.01 -11.01 20.02
CA MET A 134 1.67 -11.06 19.44
C MET A 134 0.53 -10.72 20.41
N HIS A 135 0.71 -10.96 21.69
CA HIS A 135 -0.27 -10.64 22.73
C HIS A 135 -0.01 -9.29 23.43
N SER A 136 1.09 -8.60 23.10
CA SER A 136 1.39 -7.27 23.64
C SER A 136 0.55 -6.20 22.97
N ARG A 137 0.27 -5.10 23.68
CA ARG A 137 -0.38 -3.92 23.08
C ARG A 137 0.50 -3.31 22.00
N ALA A 138 -0.07 -2.94 20.85
CA ALA A 138 0.67 -2.35 19.75
C ALA A 138 1.37 -1.04 20.15
N ALA A 139 0.83 -0.27 21.08
CA ALA A 139 1.47 0.93 21.62
C ALA A 139 2.78 0.66 22.37
N SER A 140 3.00 -0.56 22.88
CA SER A 140 4.23 -0.94 23.61
C SER A 140 5.38 -1.39 22.70
N LEU A 141 5.13 -1.51 21.40
CA LEU A 141 6.13 -1.86 20.41
C LEU A 141 7.06 -0.68 20.13
N SER A 142 8.33 -0.97 19.81
CA SER A 142 9.24 0.03 19.25
C SER A 142 8.73 0.56 17.91
N GLY A 143 9.21 1.74 17.47
CA GLY A 143 8.79 2.32 16.19
C GLY A 143 9.04 1.39 14.99
N GLY A 144 10.13 0.64 15.01
CA GLY A 144 10.46 -0.35 13.97
C GLY A 144 9.48 -1.53 13.98
N GLU A 145 9.17 -2.09 15.16
CA GLU A 145 8.18 -3.17 15.30
C GLU A 145 6.77 -2.70 14.90
N GLN A 146 6.40 -1.46 15.26
CA GLN A 146 5.13 -0.87 14.81
C GLN A 146 5.06 -0.81 13.28
N LYS A 147 6.16 -0.40 12.62
CA LYS A 147 6.21 -0.37 11.15
C LYS A 147 6.13 -1.77 10.54
N GLN A 148 6.78 -2.77 11.15
CA GLN A 148 6.65 -4.16 10.74
C GLN A 148 5.21 -4.67 10.86
N LEU A 149 4.51 -4.32 11.96
CA LEU A 149 3.10 -4.67 12.13
C LEU A 149 2.19 -3.99 11.09
N GLU A 150 2.43 -2.72 10.76
CA GLU A 150 1.71 -2.01 9.68
C GLU A 150 1.90 -2.71 8.32
N ILE A 151 3.13 -3.12 8.01
CA ILE A 151 3.44 -3.88 6.79
C ILE A 151 2.77 -5.26 6.84
N GLY A 152 2.82 -5.94 7.97
CA GLY A 152 2.17 -7.23 8.19
C GLY A 152 0.67 -7.19 7.90
N ARG A 153 -0.02 -6.13 8.34
CA ARG A 153 -1.44 -5.91 8.02
C ARG A 153 -1.71 -5.82 6.52
N ALA A 154 -0.81 -5.17 5.77
CA ALA A 154 -0.92 -5.08 4.32
C ALA A 154 -0.63 -6.42 3.63
N LEU A 155 0.34 -7.19 4.12
CA LEU A 155 0.70 -8.50 3.56
C LEU A 155 -0.39 -9.56 3.74
N LEU A 156 -1.28 -9.44 4.75
CA LEU A 156 -2.45 -10.32 4.87
C LEU A 156 -3.32 -10.33 3.62
N LEU A 157 -3.36 -9.21 2.88
CA LEU A 157 -4.13 -9.07 1.65
C LEU A 157 -3.46 -9.75 0.45
N ARG A 158 -2.24 -10.30 0.62
CA ARG A 158 -1.42 -10.89 -0.46
C ARG A 158 -1.31 -9.97 -1.67
N PRO A 159 -0.73 -8.75 -1.50
CA PRO A 159 -0.51 -7.85 -2.64
C PRO A 159 0.39 -8.52 -3.68
N LYS A 160 0.20 -8.11 -4.94
CA LYS A 160 0.93 -8.66 -6.10
C LYS A 160 2.07 -7.76 -6.52
#